data_458975baf8570a395237a0b52efea547
#
_entry.id   458975baf8570a395237a0b52efea547
#
_cell.length_a   1.000
_cell.length_b   1.000
_cell.length_c   1.000
_cell.angle_alpha   90.00
_cell.angle_beta   90.00
_cell.angle_gamma   90.00
#
_symmetry.space_group_name_H-M   'P 1'
#
loop_
_entity.id
_entity.type
_entity.pdbx_description
1 polymer ?
#
loop_
_entity_poly.entity_id
_entity_poly.type
_entity_poly.pdbx_seq_one_letter_code
_entity_poly.pdbx_strand_id
1 'polypeptide(L)'
;MQVKEYLEQAKFLDLRINVKQEQLNSLKDLKQVVDIPVVVEKIAALEAEINRDIDDLVNLKQDITHLIRRMPKLEYRTVLELRYLSCWPWEKISLNMGFCKSHVRELNARALHECERILKSSTHFRTFQQFSAKTPSQNGTIPKELSDRM
;
A
#
# COMPACT_ATOMS: atom_id res chain seq x y z
N MET A 1 -7.20 -6.41 11.74
CA MET A 1 -6.06 -6.11 10.86
C MET A 1 -4.81 -5.90 11.68
N GLN A 2 -3.73 -6.54 11.32
CA GLN A 2 -2.44 -6.36 11.97
C GLN A 2 -1.70 -5.15 11.38
N VAL A 3 -0.77 -4.60 12.17
CA VAL A 3 0.04 -3.44 11.73
C VAL A 3 0.77 -3.72 10.41
N LYS A 4 1.32 -4.92 10.25
CA LYS A 4 1.99 -5.33 9.01
C LYS A 4 1.08 -5.18 7.80
N GLU A 5 -0.15 -5.67 7.90
CA GLU A 5 -1.15 -5.57 6.84
C GLU A 5 -1.48 -4.11 6.51
N TYR A 6 -1.62 -3.29 7.54
CA TYR A 6 -1.87 -1.86 7.37
C TYR A 6 -0.73 -1.18 6.59
N LEU A 7 0.51 -1.46 6.95
CA LEU A 7 1.66 -0.89 6.26
C LEU A 7 1.81 -1.41 4.83
N GLU A 8 1.45 -2.68 4.59
CA GLU A 8 1.48 -3.27 3.24
C GLU A 8 0.41 -2.73 2.31
N GLN A 9 -0.62 -2.09 2.82
CA GLN A 9 -1.70 -1.50 2.00
C GLN A 9 -1.17 -0.48 0.99
N ALA A 10 -0.15 0.28 1.34
CA ALA A 10 0.45 1.27 0.43
C ALA A 10 1.03 0.60 -0.82
N LYS A 11 1.67 -0.54 -0.65
CA LYS A 11 2.22 -1.33 -1.76
C LYS A 11 1.12 -1.84 -2.69
N PHE A 12 0.05 -2.41 -2.12
CA PHE A 12 -1.05 -2.94 -2.91
C PHE A 12 -1.81 -1.84 -3.64
N LEU A 13 -2.00 -0.70 -2.99
CA LEU A 13 -2.67 0.44 -3.62
C LEU A 13 -1.84 0.99 -4.78
N ASP A 14 -0.53 1.06 -4.62
CA ASP A 14 0.40 1.46 -5.66
C ASP A 14 0.33 0.49 -6.87
N LEU A 15 0.30 -0.82 -6.61
CA LEU A 15 0.12 -1.84 -7.65
C LEU A 15 -1.19 -1.66 -8.40
N ARG A 16 -2.29 -1.40 -7.70
CA ARG A 16 -3.61 -1.17 -8.32
C ARG A 16 -3.59 0.04 -9.23
N ILE A 17 -2.95 1.12 -8.81
CA ILE A 17 -2.80 2.33 -9.62
C ILE A 17 -2.03 2.01 -10.90
N ASN A 18 -0.93 1.27 -10.80
CA ASN A 18 -0.13 0.89 -11.95
C ASN A 18 -0.92 0.03 -12.95
N VAL A 19 -1.68 -0.94 -12.46
CA VAL A 19 -2.53 -1.78 -13.32
C VAL A 19 -3.58 -0.95 -14.03
N LYS A 20 -4.25 -0.05 -13.31
CA LYS A 20 -5.25 0.84 -13.91
C LYS A 20 -4.62 1.79 -14.92
N GLN A 21 -3.41 2.26 -14.66
CA GLN A 21 -2.67 3.12 -15.58
C GLN A 21 -2.36 2.40 -16.89
N GLU A 22 -1.98 1.12 -16.82
CA GLU A 22 -1.76 0.30 -18.02
C GLU A 22 -3.06 0.11 -18.81
N GLN A 23 -4.17 -0.15 -18.12
CA GLN A 23 -5.49 -0.26 -18.75
C GLN A 23 -5.89 1.05 -19.43
N LEU A 24 -5.62 2.19 -18.78
CA LEU A 24 -5.89 3.51 -19.32
C LEU A 24 -5.09 3.75 -20.60
N ASN A 25 -3.81 3.40 -20.60
CA ASN A 25 -2.95 3.54 -21.77
C ASN A 25 -3.47 2.69 -22.94
N SER A 26 -3.93 1.46 -22.67
CA SER A 26 -4.53 0.59 -23.68
C SER A 26 -5.80 1.19 -24.28
N LEU A 27 -6.65 1.80 -23.45
CA LEU A 27 -7.87 2.48 -23.93
C LEU A 27 -7.55 3.72 -24.79
N LYS A 28 -6.52 4.48 -24.41
CA LYS A 28 -6.07 5.63 -25.18
C LYS A 28 -5.51 5.22 -26.53
N ASP A 29 -4.77 4.12 -26.59
CA ASP A 29 -4.28 3.56 -27.85
C ASP A 29 -5.44 3.11 -28.73
N LEU A 30 -6.45 2.45 -28.17
CA LEU A 30 -7.64 2.04 -28.88
C LEU A 30 -8.41 3.24 -29.44
N LYS A 31 -8.49 4.32 -28.67
CA LYS A 31 -9.16 5.57 -29.10
C LYS A 31 -8.54 6.15 -30.35
N GLN A 32 -7.24 6.02 -30.55
CA GLN A 32 -6.55 6.51 -31.75
C GLN A 32 -6.99 5.77 -33.00
N VAL A 33 -7.41 4.51 -32.86
CA VAL A 33 -7.86 3.68 -34.00
C VAL A 33 -9.37 3.77 -34.19
N VAL A 34 -10.10 3.77 -33.05
CA VAL A 34 -11.59 3.76 -33.07
C VAL A 34 -12.09 4.85 -32.13
N ASP A 35 -12.62 5.91 -32.72
CA ASP A 35 -13.17 7.03 -31.95
C ASP A 35 -14.67 6.83 -31.69
N ILE A 36 -14.96 6.02 -30.65
CA ILE A 36 -16.33 5.74 -30.23
C ILE A 36 -16.61 6.42 -28.89
N PRO A 37 -17.82 7.00 -28.69
CA PRO A 37 -18.16 7.67 -27.44
C PRO A 37 -17.98 6.80 -26.18
N VAL A 38 -18.26 5.49 -26.28
CA VAL A 38 -18.11 4.54 -25.18
C VAL A 38 -16.65 4.47 -24.69
N VAL A 39 -15.69 4.51 -25.62
CA VAL A 39 -14.26 4.50 -25.28
C VAL A 39 -13.88 5.78 -24.54
N VAL A 40 -14.36 6.92 -25.00
CA VAL A 40 -14.11 8.21 -24.37
C VAL A 40 -14.65 8.24 -22.93
N GLU A 41 -15.87 7.72 -22.73
CA GLU A 41 -16.49 7.65 -21.41
C GLU A 41 -15.70 6.74 -20.47
N LYS A 42 -15.24 5.61 -20.95
CA LYS A 42 -14.43 4.67 -20.16
C LYS A 42 -13.10 5.27 -19.75
N ILE A 43 -12.45 6.01 -20.65
CA ILE A 43 -11.21 6.73 -20.34
C ILE A 43 -11.45 7.73 -19.21
N ALA A 44 -12.48 8.55 -19.31
CA ALA A 44 -12.80 9.55 -18.29
C ALA A 44 -13.10 8.91 -16.94
N ALA A 45 -13.88 7.83 -16.93
CA ALA A 45 -14.21 7.10 -15.70
C ALA A 45 -12.96 6.50 -15.05
N LEU A 46 -12.08 5.91 -15.83
CA LEU A 46 -10.86 5.29 -15.32
C LEU A 46 -9.87 6.33 -14.82
N GLU A 47 -9.75 7.47 -15.50
CA GLU A 47 -8.93 8.59 -15.02
C GLU A 47 -9.42 9.09 -13.66
N ALA A 48 -10.73 9.20 -13.47
CA ALA A 48 -11.32 9.61 -12.20
C ALA A 48 -11.02 8.60 -11.09
N GLU A 49 -11.10 7.29 -11.38
CA GLU A 49 -10.74 6.24 -10.42
C GLU A 49 -9.27 6.31 -10.03
N ILE A 50 -8.38 6.47 -11.00
CA ILE A 50 -6.93 6.58 -10.75
C ILE A 50 -6.64 7.77 -9.86
N ASN A 51 -7.25 8.91 -10.11
CA ASN A 51 -7.04 10.11 -9.31
C ASN A 51 -7.48 9.91 -7.86
N ARG A 52 -8.62 9.25 -7.63
CA ARG A 52 -9.07 8.90 -6.29
C ARG A 52 -8.09 7.95 -5.58
N ASP A 53 -7.63 6.93 -6.30
CA ASP A 53 -6.67 5.97 -5.74
C ASP A 53 -5.34 6.64 -5.39
N ILE A 54 -4.89 7.60 -6.20
CA ILE A 54 -3.69 8.38 -5.93
C ILE A 54 -3.86 9.21 -4.67
N ASP A 55 -5.01 9.87 -4.51
CA ASP A 55 -5.29 10.65 -3.30
C ASP A 55 -5.28 9.75 -2.05
N ASP A 56 -5.91 8.59 -2.14
CA ASP A 56 -5.94 7.60 -1.06
C ASP A 56 -4.52 7.13 -0.72
N LEU A 57 -3.69 6.87 -1.73
CA LEU A 57 -2.31 6.44 -1.54
C LEU A 57 -1.47 7.53 -0.86
N VAL A 58 -1.60 8.78 -1.30
CA VAL A 58 -0.88 9.91 -0.70
C VAL A 58 -1.26 10.05 0.78
N ASN A 59 -2.55 10.00 1.09
CA ASN A 59 -3.03 10.09 2.46
C ASN A 59 -2.53 8.94 3.32
N LEU A 60 -2.57 7.72 2.79
CA LEU A 60 -2.08 6.54 3.49
C LEU A 60 -0.58 6.63 3.77
N LYS A 61 0.21 7.07 2.79
CA LYS A 61 1.66 7.24 2.97
C LYS A 61 1.98 8.32 4.00
N GLN A 62 1.20 9.39 4.04
CA GLN A 62 1.35 10.42 5.07
C GLN A 62 1.08 9.85 6.47
N ASP A 63 0.01 9.09 6.64
CA ASP A 63 -0.34 8.47 7.91
C ASP A 63 0.75 7.49 8.36
N ILE A 64 1.26 6.68 7.45
CA ILE A 64 2.35 5.75 7.73
C ILE A 64 3.62 6.51 8.12
N THR A 65 3.94 7.59 7.41
CA THR A 65 5.11 8.43 7.71
C THR A 65 5.00 9.02 9.11
N HIS A 66 3.83 9.53 9.49
CA HIS A 66 3.60 10.07 10.83
C HIS A 66 3.78 9.00 11.92
N LEU A 67 3.29 7.80 11.67
CA LEU A 67 3.44 6.68 12.58
C LEU A 67 4.92 6.31 12.75
N ILE A 68 5.64 6.16 11.65
CA ILE A 68 7.06 5.78 11.66
C ILE A 68 7.92 6.82 12.39
N ARG A 69 7.63 8.12 12.20
CA ARG A 69 8.37 9.20 12.87
C ARG A 69 8.25 9.16 14.39
N ARG A 70 7.21 8.52 14.90
CA ARG A 70 7.02 8.36 16.34
C ARG A 70 7.84 7.22 16.95
N MET A 71 8.49 6.40 16.11
CA MET A 71 9.31 5.31 16.59
C MET A 71 10.56 5.85 17.29
N PRO A 72 10.91 5.31 18.49
CA PRO A 72 12.01 5.87 19.26
C PRO A 72 13.40 5.56 18.68
N LYS A 73 13.56 4.41 18.02
CA LYS A 73 14.84 3.97 17.48
C LYS A 73 14.97 4.28 16.00
N LEU A 74 16.07 4.89 15.60
CA LEU A 74 16.37 5.20 14.22
C LEU A 74 16.38 3.96 13.33
N GLU A 75 16.92 2.85 13.83
CA GLU A 75 16.96 1.58 13.10
C GLU A 75 15.55 1.08 12.75
N TYR A 76 14.61 1.21 13.68
CA TYR A 76 13.21 0.82 13.45
C TYR A 76 12.57 1.70 12.39
N ARG A 77 12.77 3.03 12.48
CA ARG A 77 12.28 3.97 11.48
C ARG A 77 12.82 3.64 10.10
N THR A 78 14.11 3.39 10.01
CA THR A 78 14.79 3.13 8.75
C THR A 78 14.27 1.86 8.08
N VAL A 79 14.18 0.75 8.81
CA VAL A 79 13.72 -0.51 8.22
C VAL A 79 12.25 -0.41 7.76
N LEU A 80 11.41 0.27 8.52
CA LEU A 80 10.00 0.45 8.16
C LEU A 80 9.84 1.37 6.95
N GLU A 81 10.59 2.44 6.88
CA GLU A 81 10.57 3.35 5.71
C GLU A 81 11.01 2.63 4.45
N LEU A 82 12.11 1.90 4.51
CA LEU A 82 12.65 1.20 3.35
C LEU A 82 11.71 0.08 2.89
N ARG A 83 11.16 -0.67 3.83
CA ARG A 83 10.30 -1.81 3.49
C ARG A 83 8.90 -1.40 3.04
N TYR A 84 8.26 -0.45 3.74
CA TYR A 84 6.85 -0.16 3.54
C TYR A 84 6.54 1.12 2.78
N LEU A 85 7.40 2.12 2.83
CA LEU A 85 7.23 3.34 2.03
C LEU A 85 7.97 3.25 0.70
N SER A 86 9.20 2.75 0.71
CA SER A 86 10.01 2.60 -0.51
C SER A 86 9.83 1.24 -1.19
N CYS A 87 9.20 0.29 -0.51
CA CYS A 87 8.91 -1.06 -1.02
C CYS A 87 10.16 -1.82 -1.48
N TRP A 88 11.26 -1.67 -0.76
CA TRP A 88 12.50 -2.35 -1.10
C TRP A 88 12.46 -3.84 -0.73
N PRO A 89 13.06 -4.72 -1.55
CA PRO A 89 13.24 -6.11 -1.18
C PRO A 89 14.25 -6.27 -0.05
N TRP A 90 14.18 -7.39 0.66
CA TRP A 90 15.04 -7.64 1.83
C TRP A 90 16.53 -7.58 1.50
N GLU A 91 16.92 -8.06 0.31
CA GLU A 91 18.31 -8.01 -0.15
C GLU A 91 18.84 -6.58 -0.22
N LYS A 92 18.05 -5.68 -0.79
CA LYS A 92 18.45 -4.29 -0.94
C LYS A 92 18.55 -3.59 0.41
N ILE A 93 17.61 -3.86 1.30
CA ILE A 93 17.64 -3.31 2.67
C ILE A 93 18.88 -3.80 3.42
N SER A 94 19.16 -5.10 3.33
CA SER A 94 20.33 -5.73 3.94
C SER A 94 21.64 -5.06 3.49
N LEU A 95 21.79 -4.87 2.19
CA LEU A 95 22.99 -4.22 1.63
C LEU A 95 23.15 -2.78 2.10
N ASN A 96 22.06 -2.03 2.17
CA ASN A 96 22.11 -0.61 2.53
C ASN A 96 22.23 -0.36 4.02
N MET A 97 21.67 -1.23 4.85
CA MET A 97 21.77 -1.12 6.31
C MET A 97 23.04 -1.77 6.87
N GLY A 98 23.71 -2.61 6.10
CA GLY A 98 24.90 -3.30 6.55
C GLY A 98 24.63 -4.46 7.50
N PHE A 99 23.43 -5.04 7.47
CA PHE A 99 23.04 -6.18 8.29
C PHE A 99 22.69 -7.37 7.41
N CYS A 100 22.82 -8.59 7.92
CA CYS A 100 22.35 -9.78 7.20
C CYS A 100 20.83 -9.81 7.11
N LYS A 101 20.28 -10.56 6.14
CA LYS A 101 18.82 -10.63 5.89
C LYS A 101 18.04 -11.06 7.11
N SER A 102 18.52 -12.06 7.85
CA SER A 102 17.82 -12.55 9.02
C SER A 102 17.77 -11.49 10.14
N HIS A 103 18.83 -10.72 10.30
CA HIS A 103 18.86 -9.61 11.26
C HIS A 103 17.89 -8.49 10.85
N VAL A 104 17.85 -8.15 9.56
CA VAL A 104 16.91 -7.14 9.04
C VAL A 104 15.46 -7.57 9.27
N ARG A 105 15.14 -8.83 9.02
CA ARG A 105 13.79 -9.36 9.26
C ARG A 105 13.41 -9.35 10.73
N GLU A 106 14.36 -9.70 11.60
CA GLU A 106 14.16 -9.62 13.04
C GLU A 106 13.95 -8.17 13.49
N LEU A 107 14.74 -7.25 12.98
CA LEU A 107 14.62 -5.83 13.25
C LEU A 107 13.24 -5.31 12.81
N ASN A 108 12.78 -5.74 11.63
CA ASN A 108 11.44 -5.42 11.14
C ASN A 108 10.34 -5.94 12.06
N ALA A 109 10.46 -7.17 12.53
CA ALA A 109 9.49 -7.77 13.45
C ALA A 109 9.40 -6.97 14.77
N ARG A 110 10.53 -6.58 15.31
CA ARG A 110 10.61 -5.74 16.52
C ARG A 110 10.01 -4.35 16.27
N ALA A 111 10.29 -3.77 15.12
CA ALA A 111 9.76 -2.47 14.73
C ALA A 111 8.23 -2.51 14.59
N LEU A 112 7.69 -3.57 13.99
CA LEU A 112 6.24 -3.76 13.87
C LEU A 112 5.58 -3.91 15.25
N HIS A 113 6.21 -4.64 16.16
CA HIS A 113 5.73 -4.79 17.53
C HIS A 113 5.65 -3.43 18.23
N GLU A 114 6.68 -2.61 18.08
CA GLU A 114 6.73 -1.28 18.66
C GLU A 114 5.67 -0.35 18.03
N CYS A 115 5.45 -0.45 16.72
CA CYS A 115 4.37 0.26 16.04
C CYS A 115 3.01 -0.08 16.64
N GLU A 116 2.78 -1.36 16.86
CA GLU A 116 1.52 -1.83 17.44
C GLU A 116 1.30 -1.25 18.82
N ARG A 117 2.35 -1.19 19.64
CA ARG A 117 2.31 -0.58 20.97
C ARG A 117 1.97 0.91 20.90
N ILE A 118 2.58 1.63 19.97
CA ILE A 118 2.33 3.07 19.76
C ILE A 118 0.89 3.32 19.30
N LEU A 119 0.40 2.50 18.36
CA LEU A 119 -0.97 2.63 17.86
C LEU A 119 -2.02 2.43 18.94
N LYS A 120 -1.81 1.50 19.84
CA LYS A 120 -2.73 1.22 20.94
C LYS A 120 -2.84 2.38 21.95
N SER A 121 -1.80 3.22 22.03
CA SER A 121 -1.73 4.32 22.99
C SER A 121 -2.03 5.71 22.41
N SER A 122 -2.45 5.81 21.12
CA SER A 122 -2.51 7.10 20.44
C SER A 122 -3.73 7.28 19.54
N THR A 123 -3.93 8.51 19.07
CA THR A 123 -4.98 8.88 18.11
C THR A 123 -4.86 8.19 16.75
N HIS A 124 -3.66 7.75 16.36
CA HIS A 124 -3.45 6.96 15.15
C HIS A 124 -4.21 5.65 15.13
N PHE A 125 -4.50 5.12 16.30
CA PHE A 125 -5.29 3.90 16.44
C PHE A 125 -6.69 4.05 15.82
N ARG A 126 -7.29 5.22 15.96
CA ARG A 126 -8.61 5.51 15.35
C ARG A 126 -8.55 5.47 13.83
N THR A 127 -7.53 6.11 13.26
CA THR A 127 -7.31 6.10 11.80
C THR A 127 -7.09 4.68 11.29
N PHE A 128 -6.27 3.92 12.00
CA PHE A 128 -6.00 2.52 11.71
C PHE A 128 -7.30 1.68 11.73
N GLN A 129 -8.14 1.85 12.74
CA GLN A 129 -9.40 1.13 12.84
C GLN A 129 -10.39 1.53 11.73
N GLN A 130 -10.48 2.81 11.41
CA GLN A 130 -11.34 3.29 10.33
C GLN A 130 -10.91 2.72 8.99
N PHE A 131 -9.62 2.67 8.74
CA PHE A 131 -9.07 2.08 7.53
C PHE A 131 -9.38 0.58 7.46
N SER A 132 -9.21 -0.13 8.56
CA SER A 132 -9.55 -1.56 8.65
C SER A 132 -11.02 -1.83 8.40
N ALA A 133 -11.91 -0.95 8.87
CA ALA A 133 -13.34 -1.11 8.68
C ALA A 133 -13.78 -0.91 7.22
N LYS A 134 -13.05 -0.10 6.46
CA LYS A 134 -13.38 0.16 5.05
C LYS A 134 -12.94 -0.93 4.07
N THR A 135 -11.94 -1.70 4.42
CA THR A 135 -11.30 -2.62 3.48
C THR A 135 -11.67 -4.10 3.60
N PRO A 136 -12.12 -4.61 4.75
CA PRO A 136 -12.20 -6.07 4.94
C PRO A 136 -13.25 -6.79 4.09
N SER A 137 -14.36 -6.14 3.80
CA SER A 137 -15.45 -6.78 3.07
C SER A 137 -15.19 -6.99 1.59
N GLN A 138 -14.34 -6.16 1.02
CA GLN A 138 -14.01 -6.25 -0.41
C GLN A 138 -12.89 -7.25 -0.69
N ASN A 139 -11.97 -7.40 0.25
CA ASN A 139 -10.80 -8.24 0.04
C ASN A 139 -11.05 -9.72 0.37
N GLY A 140 -12.06 -10.00 1.17
CA GLY A 140 -12.35 -11.38 1.57
C GLY A 140 -13.22 -12.15 0.58
N THR A 141 -14.06 -11.46 -0.16
CA THR A 141 -15.06 -12.10 -1.03
C THR A 141 -14.51 -12.44 -2.40
N ILE A 142 -13.74 -11.54 -3.01
CA ILE A 142 -13.23 -11.71 -4.38
C ILE A 142 -12.23 -12.86 -4.50
N PRO A 143 -11.21 -12.98 -3.64
CA PRO A 143 -10.27 -14.11 -3.73
C PRO A 143 -10.92 -15.47 -3.49
N LYS A 144 -11.94 -15.55 -2.64
CA LYS A 144 -12.65 -16.80 -2.38
C LYS A 144 -13.44 -17.27 -3.59
N GLU A 145 -14.13 -16.35 -4.25
CA GLU A 145 -14.90 -16.69 -5.45
C GLU A 145 -14.01 -17.14 -6.59
N LEU A 146 -12.88 -16.47 -6.79
CA LEU A 146 -11.91 -16.87 -7.81
C LEU A 146 -11.28 -18.22 -7.49
N SER A 147 -11.00 -18.48 -6.22
CA SER A 147 -10.44 -19.74 -5.76
C SER A 147 -11.42 -20.90 -5.96
N ASP A 148 -12.69 -20.67 -5.67
CA ASP A 148 -13.74 -21.71 -5.80
C ASP A 148 -14.05 -22.04 -7.26
N ARG A 149 -13.79 -21.13 -8.19
CA ARG A 149 -14.02 -21.35 -9.62
C ARG A 149 -12.85 -22.06 -10.31
N MET A 150 -11.70 -22.08 -9.68
CA MET A 150 -10.53 -22.79 -10.19
C MET A 150 -10.42 -24.18 -9.59
#